data_e91120ec0916b707ed9611b9d2507001
#
_entry.id   e91120ec0916b707ed9611b9d2507001
#
_cell.length_a   1.000
_cell.length_b   1.000
_cell.length_c   1.000
_cell.angle_alpha   90.00
_cell.angle_beta   90.00
_cell.angle_gamma   90.00
#
_symmetry.space_group_name_H-M   'P 1'
#
loop_
_entity.id
_entity.type
_entity.pdbx_description
1 polymer ?
#
loop_
_entity_poly.entity_id
_entity_poly.type
_entity_poly.pdbx_seq_one_letter_code
_entity_poly.pdbx_strand_id
1 'polypeptide(L)'
;MINKRLLVKNLLAHNDENSFYDKKRFISIGEKEGKGKFLKHVCALANSNPANNSFIVVGVEDEDNKIVGVDFFDDSKIQNLVNAYLDNPPLISYENIPFPNLPEGKVVGLVTIKSIGKVCSLRKNIWKYYGGSVFFREGSISLPKAYGIELKDINSEAVATIEQHAKNNIELTLDGVIDFINYRHKDLESNYKVFKEQFVVCWAGNKKVVNGVTYHYRVDIELINEQVKLFYSNLDEVTISFDNDSFTTIEFVQLGLGAKQKYYPLEKVVINFSENGKYQIKSDLLFEPPVYDASELQKIYIRNNELVVKVEKSMELSIKEVRSLKYLADSYLICFLNGFEEAKEQMEYARQVLKPMYPKINASLKEALRVLRKVKYS
;
A
#
# COMPACT_ATOMS: atom_id res chain seq x y z
N MET A 1 7.16 18.86 10.29
CA MET A 1 8.28 18.38 9.43
C MET A 1 7.69 17.73 8.21
N ILE A 2 8.24 17.92 6.99
CA ILE A 2 7.72 17.31 5.77
C ILE A 2 8.15 15.85 5.71
N ASN A 3 7.19 14.94 5.50
CA ASN A 3 7.48 13.53 5.20
C ASN A 3 7.98 13.41 3.76
N LYS A 4 9.27 13.15 3.58
CA LYS A 4 9.91 13.13 2.27
C LYS A 4 9.41 11.99 1.37
N ARG A 5 9.07 10.83 1.93
CA ARG A 5 8.45 9.74 1.14
C ARG A 5 7.07 10.13 0.63
N LEU A 6 6.27 10.76 1.49
CA LEU A 6 4.93 11.23 1.09
C LEU A 6 5.04 12.35 0.05
N LEU A 7 6.00 13.26 0.21
CA LEU A 7 6.31 14.29 -0.79
C LEU A 7 6.65 13.67 -2.15
N VAL A 8 7.55 12.69 -2.19
CA VAL A 8 7.88 11.97 -3.43
C VAL A 8 6.65 11.30 -4.04
N LYS A 9 5.86 10.58 -3.23
CA LYS A 9 4.61 9.95 -3.71
C LYS A 9 3.63 10.96 -4.29
N ASN A 10 3.46 12.11 -3.64
CA ASN A 10 2.58 13.18 -4.11
C ASN A 10 3.09 13.83 -5.41
N LEU A 11 4.41 14.03 -5.53
CA LEU A 11 5.01 14.52 -6.79
C LEU A 11 4.79 13.53 -7.93
N LEU A 12 4.98 12.23 -7.69
CA LEU A 12 4.76 11.17 -8.69
C LEU A 12 3.28 11.00 -9.06
N ALA A 13 2.35 11.30 -8.14
CA ALA A 13 0.92 11.28 -8.41
C ALA A 13 0.47 12.41 -9.34
N HIS A 14 1.21 13.52 -9.40
CA HIS A 14 1.11 14.50 -10.46
C HIS A 14 1.82 13.95 -11.71
N ASN A 15 1.10 13.22 -12.53
CA ASN A 15 1.62 12.45 -13.67
C ASN A 15 2.44 13.24 -14.69
N ASP A 16 2.31 14.57 -14.72
CA ASP A 16 2.98 15.42 -15.69
C ASP A 16 4.15 16.17 -15.05
N GLU A 17 5.34 16.02 -15.61
CA GLU A 17 6.44 16.92 -15.35
C GLU A 17 6.04 18.35 -15.71
N ASN A 18 6.35 19.28 -14.84
CA ASN A 18 5.94 20.68 -15.00
C ASN A 18 7.04 21.66 -14.56
N SER A 19 6.70 22.93 -14.40
CA SER A 19 7.67 23.96 -14.10
C SER A 19 8.31 23.86 -12.71
N PHE A 20 7.81 23.05 -11.81
CA PHE A 20 8.37 22.86 -10.45
C PHE A 20 8.85 21.44 -10.13
N TYR A 21 8.64 20.50 -11.05
CA TYR A 21 8.93 19.10 -10.82
C TYR A 21 9.51 18.43 -12.05
N ASP A 22 10.49 17.55 -11.84
CA ASP A 22 11.11 16.70 -12.86
C ASP A 22 11.42 15.33 -12.26
N LYS A 23 11.44 14.27 -13.07
CA LYS A 23 11.84 12.92 -12.65
C LYS A 23 12.99 12.42 -13.50
N LYS A 24 13.84 11.59 -12.92
CA LYS A 24 14.99 11.02 -13.59
C LYS A 24 15.27 9.62 -13.11
N ARG A 25 15.60 8.74 -14.03
CA ARG A 25 16.06 7.41 -13.65
C ARG A 25 17.37 7.46 -12.88
N PHE A 26 18.31 8.31 -13.30
CA PHE A 26 19.58 8.56 -12.61
C PHE A 26 20.14 9.94 -12.96
N ILE A 27 21.04 10.45 -12.15
CA ILE A 27 21.80 11.69 -12.40
C ILE A 27 23.23 11.29 -12.81
N SER A 28 23.63 11.66 -14.02
CA SER A 28 25.01 11.49 -14.51
C SER A 28 25.76 12.82 -14.38
N ILE A 29 26.61 12.93 -13.35
CA ILE A 29 27.48 14.09 -13.16
C ILE A 29 28.98 13.78 -13.30
N GLY A 30 29.31 12.58 -13.80
CA GLY A 30 30.68 12.20 -14.13
C GLY A 30 31.21 12.93 -15.36
N GLU A 31 30.39 12.99 -16.41
CA GLU A 31 30.75 13.53 -17.71
C GLU A 31 30.24 14.95 -17.95
N LYS A 32 30.88 15.68 -18.89
CA LYS A 32 30.51 17.07 -19.23
C LYS A 32 29.08 17.18 -19.73
N GLU A 33 28.61 16.21 -20.49
CA GLU A 33 27.24 16.17 -21.01
C GLU A 33 26.21 16.05 -19.87
N GLY A 34 26.38 15.09 -18.99
CA GLY A 34 25.49 14.87 -17.85
C GLY A 34 25.47 16.07 -16.90
N LYS A 35 26.65 16.63 -16.59
CA LYS A 35 26.75 17.89 -15.82
C LYS A 35 25.97 19.03 -16.48
N GLY A 36 26.16 19.24 -17.78
CA GLY A 36 25.45 20.29 -18.53
C GLY A 36 23.94 20.12 -18.53
N LYS A 37 23.46 18.90 -18.77
CA LYS A 37 22.02 18.58 -18.70
C LYS A 37 21.45 18.83 -17.30
N PHE A 38 22.12 18.37 -16.25
CA PHE A 38 21.69 18.60 -14.88
C PHE A 38 21.62 20.07 -14.50
N LEU A 39 22.69 20.84 -14.79
CA LEU A 39 22.74 22.28 -14.53
C LEU A 39 21.64 23.05 -15.28
N LYS A 40 21.36 22.66 -16.53
CA LYS A 40 20.24 23.22 -17.31
C LYS A 40 18.90 23.03 -16.60
N HIS A 41 18.64 21.82 -16.07
CA HIS A 41 17.40 21.54 -15.34
C HIS A 41 17.32 22.31 -14.02
N VAL A 42 18.42 22.36 -13.25
CA VAL A 42 18.48 23.14 -12.00
C VAL A 42 18.23 24.64 -12.26
N CYS A 43 18.89 25.20 -13.27
CA CYS A 43 18.72 26.60 -13.67
C CYS A 43 17.25 26.87 -14.09
N ALA A 44 16.69 26.00 -14.93
CA ALA A 44 15.32 26.18 -15.44
C ALA A 44 14.28 26.09 -14.32
N LEU A 45 14.40 25.12 -13.39
CA LEU A 45 13.50 24.95 -12.26
C LEU A 45 13.59 26.12 -11.27
N ALA A 46 14.80 26.60 -10.98
CA ALA A 46 15.00 27.76 -10.10
C ALA A 46 14.38 29.05 -10.66
N ASN A 47 14.51 29.28 -11.97
CA ASN A 47 13.96 30.46 -12.63
C ASN A 47 12.43 30.40 -12.82
N SER A 48 11.87 29.20 -12.92
CA SER A 48 10.41 29.02 -13.11
C SER A 48 9.63 28.99 -11.82
N ASN A 49 10.29 28.84 -10.67
CA ASN A 49 9.67 28.83 -9.32
C ASN A 49 10.47 29.71 -8.35
N PRO A 50 10.44 31.03 -8.54
CA PRO A 50 11.25 31.94 -7.68
C PRO A 50 10.75 32.03 -6.23
N ALA A 51 9.48 31.75 -5.96
CA ALA A 51 8.88 31.87 -4.65
C ALA A 51 8.75 30.53 -3.88
N ASN A 52 8.87 29.40 -4.58
CA ASN A 52 8.64 28.05 -4.00
C ASN A 52 9.81 27.11 -4.27
N ASN A 53 9.75 25.94 -3.62
CA ASN A 53 10.67 24.84 -3.91
C ASN A 53 10.32 24.19 -5.26
N SER A 54 11.36 23.74 -5.95
CA SER A 54 11.25 22.84 -7.09
C SER A 54 11.96 21.54 -6.77
N PHE A 55 11.58 20.46 -7.45
CA PHE A 55 12.02 19.13 -7.10
C PHE A 55 12.50 18.34 -8.32
N ILE A 56 13.55 17.50 -8.13
CA ILE A 56 13.90 16.43 -9.07
C ILE A 56 13.90 15.13 -8.29
N VAL A 57 13.03 14.20 -8.70
CA VAL A 57 12.98 12.85 -8.12
C VAL A 57 13.87 11.92 -8.94
N VAL A 58 14.78 11.19 -8.29
CA VAL A 58 15.78 10.35 -8.93
C VAL A 58 15.57 8.88 -8.51
N GLY A 59 15.66 7.97 -9.47
CA GLY A 59 15.39 6.56 -9.26
C GLY A 59 13.98 6.15 -9.66
N VAL A 60 13.40 6.85 -10.65
CA VAL A 60 12.05 6.62 -11.15
C VAL A 60 12.09 6.45 -12.66
N GLU A 61 11.39 5.44 -13.19
CA GLU A 61 11.22 5.23 -14.64
C GLU A 61 10.33 6.32 -15.25
N ASP A 62 10.65 6.69 -16.48
CA ASP A 62 9.96 7.81 -17.15
C ASP A 62 8.51 7.46 -17.55
N GLU A 63 8.25 6.23 -17.97
CA GLU A 63 6.96 5.85 -18.58
C GLU A 63 5.85 5.58 -17.56
N ASP A 64 6.15 4.83 -16.50
CA ASP A 64 5.15 4.29 -15.58
C ASP A 64 5.25 4.83 -14.14
N ASN A 65 6.12 5.80 -13.89
CA ASN A 65 6.45 6.33 -12.55
C ASN A 65 6.91 5.25 -11.56
N LYS A 66 7.41 4.12 -12.05
CA LYS A 66 7.88 3.02 -11.23
C LYS A 66 9.15 3.41 -10.49
N ILE A 67 9.11 3.27 -9.17
CA ILE A 67 10.26 3.54 -8.32
C ILE A 67 11.21 2.33 -8.42
N VAL A 68 12.39 2.53 -9.01
CA VAL A 68 13.46 1.53 -9.16
C VAL A 68 14.64 1.77 -8.24
N GLY A 69 14.77 3.00 -7.74
CA GLY A 69 15.84 3.41 -6.84
C GLY A 69 17.20 3.58 -7.52
N VAL A 70 18.09 4.27 -6.83
CA VAL A 70 19.49 4.52 -7.21
C VAL A 70 20.40 4.19 -6.04
N ASP A 71 21.72 4.08 -6.29
CA ASP A 71 22.70 3.99 -5.23
C ASP A 71 22.75 5.27 -4.38
N PHE A 72 23.21 5.13 -3.15
CA PHE A 72 23.42 6.28 -2.28
C PHE A 72 24.32 7.31 -2.96
N PHE A 73 23.92 8.56 -2.92
CA PHE A 73 24.62 9.64 -3.56
C PHE A 73 24.98 10.73 -2.56
N ASP A 74 26.21 11.24 -2.67
CA ASP A 74 26.73 12.29 -1.80
C ASP A 74 26.25 13.69 -2.27
N ASP A 75 25.48 14.38 -1.43
CA ASP A 75 24.93 15.71 -1.65
C ASP A 75 26.02 16.75 -2.00
N SER A 76 27.22 16.66 -1.41
CA SER A 76 28.33 17.59 -1.64
C SER A 76 28.73 17.70 -3.12
N LYS A 77 28.60 16.62 -3.88
CA LYS A 77 28.94 16.61 -5.32
C LYS A 77 28.01 17.51 -6.13
N ILE A 78 26.72 17.54 -5.78
CA ILE A 78 25.73 18.41 -6.42
C ILE A 78 25.95 19.86 -6.02
N GLN A 79 26.13 20.13 -4.75
CA GLN A 79 26.38 21.48 -4.24
C GLN A 79 27.65 22.08 -4.87
N ASN A 80 28.74 21.34 -4.90
CA ASN A 80 29.99 21.76 -5.54
C ASN A 80 29.80 22.04 -7.03
N LEU A 81 29.08 21.19 -7.76
CA LEU A 81 28.81 21.39 -9.18
C LEU A 81 28.01 22.67 -9.43
N VAL A 82 26.93 22.88 -8.68
CA VAL A 82 26.05 24.04 -8.83
C VAL A 82 26.81 25.34 -8.51
N ASN A 83 27.53 25.38 -7.41
CA ASN A 83 28.30 26.54 -7.02
C ASN A 83 29.45 26.87 -7.98
N ALA A 84 30.06 25.88 -8.62
CA ALA A 84 31.15 26.06 -9.56
C ALA A 84 30.72 26.57 -10.94
N TYR A 85 29.46 26.30 -11.36
CA TYR A 85 29.01 26.53 -12.73
C TYR A 85 27.83 27.49 -12.89
N LEU A 86 27.13 27.86 -11.79
CA LEU A 86 26.00 28.79 -11.86
C LEU A 86 26.34 30.16 -11.25
N ASP A 87 25.79 31.20 -11.86
CA ASP A 87 25.65 32.53 -11.26
C ASP A 87 24.29 32.61 -10.58
N ASN A 88 24.25 33.25 -9.40
CA ASN A 88 23.10 33.25 -8.50
C ASN A 88 22.57 31.82 -8.28
N PRO A 89 23.42 30.87 -7.83
CA PRO A 89 23.02 29.49 -7.65
C PRO A 89 21.85 29.39 -6.66
N PRO A 90 20.85 28.55 -6.92
CA PRO A 90 19.79 28.29 -5.96
C PRO A 90 20.36 27.53 -4.76
N LEU A 91 19.68 27.60 -3.62
CA LEU A 91 19.92 26.69 -2.53
C LEU A 91 19.48 25.30 -2.97
N ILE A 92 20.40 24.34 -2.94
CA ILE A 92 20.15 22.98 -3.42
C ILE A 92 20.55 21.97 -2.34
N SER A 93 19.74 20.93 -2.18
CA SER A 93 20.04 19.77 -1.36
C SER A 93 19.64 18.49 -2.06
N TYR A 94 20.38 17.42 -1.81
CA TYR A 94 20.07 16.08 -2.24
C TYR A 94 19.86 15.19 -1.01
N GLU A 95 18.73 14.50 -0.96
CA GLU A 95 18.41 13.62 0.14
C GLU A 95 18.22 12.18 -0.38
N ASN A 96 18.84 11.23 0.30
CA ASN A 96 18.68 9.80 0.04
C ASN A 96 17.49 9.29 0.86
N ILE A 97 16.37 9.04 0.21
CA ILE A 97 15.12 8.65 0.87
C ILE A 97 14.93 7.14 0.75
N PRO A 98 14.92 6.41 1.86
CA PRO A 98 14.64 4.99 1.84
C PRO A 98 13.17 4.75 1.49
N PHE A 99 12.90 3.79 0.60
CA PHE A 99 11.56 3.34 0.24
C PHE A 99 11.39 1.86 0.54
N PRO A 100 10.20 1.42 1.00
CA PRO A 100 9.88 0.01 1.13
C PRO A 100 10.00 -0.69 -0.24
N ASN A 101 10.34 -1.96 -0.23
CA ASN A 101 10.43 -2.82 -1.41
C ASN A 101 11.52 -2.46 -2.43
N LEU A 102 12.41 -1.53 -2.14
CA LEU A 102 13.61 -1.35 -2.93
C LEU A 102 14.68 -2.42 -2.57
N PRO A 103 15.49 -2.84 -3.56
CA PRO A 103 16.65 -3.70 -3.28
C PRO A 103 17.54 -3.07 -2.20
N GLU A 104 18.28 -3.94 -1.50
CA GLU A 104 19.23 -3.50 -0.47
C GLU A 104 20.24 -2.48 -1.05
N GLY A 105 20.50 -1.43 -0.29
CA GLY A 105 21.39 -0.34 -0.71
C GLY A 105 20.80 0.65 -1.70
N LYS A 106 19.59 0.44 -2.22
CA LYS A 106 18.91 1.39 -3.11
C LYS A 106 18.02 2.37 -2.34
N VAL A 107 17.98 3.60 -2.83
CA VAL A 107 17.21 4.72 -2.27
C VAL A 107 16.56 5.51 -3.40
N VAL A 108 15.59 6.35 -3.08
CA VAL A 108 15.11 7.39 -4.00
C VAL A 108 15.86 8.67 -3.68
N GLY A 109 16.44 9.30 -4.68
CA GLY A 109 17.06 10.61 -4.54
C GLY A 109 16.00 11.72 -4.67
N LEU A 110 16.01 12.68 -3.78
CA LEU A 110 15.21 13.90 -3.89
C LEU A 110 16.14 15.11 -3.91
N VAL A 111 16.18 15.79 -5.06
CA VAL A 111 16.83 17.10 -5.17
C VAL A 111 15.78 18.15 -4.85
N THR A 112 16.04 18.98 -3.85
CA THR A 112 15.23 20.18 -3.54
C THR A 112 15.98 21.40 -4.01
N ILE A 113 15.33 22.25 -4.82
CA ILE A 113 15.89 23.46 -5.42
C ILE A 113 15.06 24.63 -4.94
N LYS A 114 15.68 25.55 -4.22
CA LYS A 114 15.05 26.77 -3.73
C LYS A 114 15.74 27.99 -4.36
N SER A 115 15.00 28.74 -5.14
CA SER A 115 15.48 29.98 -5.75
C SER A 115 15.84 31.02 -4.69
N ILE A 116 16.83 31.85 -4.97
CA ILE A 116 17.18 33.01 -4.14
C ILE A 116 16.52 34.30 -4.61
N GLY A 117 15.50 34.20 -5.49
CA GLY A 117 14.78 35.35 -6.07
C GLY A 117 15.58 36.14 -7.10
N LYS A 118 16.70 35.60 -7.59
CA LYS A 118 17.52 36.19 -8.65
C LYS A 118 17.59 35.22 -9.83
N VAL A 119 17.76 35.78 -11.04
CA VAL A 119 17.92 34.96 -12.26
C VAL A 119 19.17 34.11 -12.14
N CYS A 120 18.98 32.80 -12.21
CA CYS A 120 20.05 31.82 -12.27
C CYS A 120 20.51 31.64 -13.72
N SER A 121 21.82 31.66 -13.97
CA SER A 121 22.42 31.47 -15.28
C SER A 121 23.69 30.63 -15.22
N LEU A 122 24.14 30.11 -16.36
CA LEU A 122 25.45 29.46 -16.44
C LEU A 122 26.58 30.51 -16.32
N ARG A 123 27.54 30.29 -15.42
CA ARG A 123 28.71 31.12 -15.25
C ARG A 123 29.74 30.91 -16.35
N LYS A 124 29.88 29.70 -16.86
CA LYS A 124 30.88 29.28 -17.83
C LYS A 124 30.35 28.20 -18.77
N ASN A 125 31.05 28.03 -19.90
CA ASN A 125 30.69 27.01 -20.87
C ASN A 125 30.76 25.60 -20.29
N ILE A 126 29.77 24.80 -20.60
CA ILE A 126 29.76 23.36 -20.29
C ILE A 126 29.00 22.59 -21.36
N TRP A 127 29.64 21.56 -21.91
CA TRP A 127 29.13 20.75 -23.03
C TRP A 127 28.75 21.68 -24.22
N LYS A 128 27.49 21.74 -24.62
CA LYS A 128 26.99 22.57 -25.69
C LYS A 128 26.33 23.89 -25.23
N TYR A 129 26.38 24.16 -23.94
CA TYR A 129 25.78 25.36 -23.36
C TYR A 129 26.84 26.40 -23.06
N TYR A 130 26.54 27.65 -23.35
CA TYR A 130 27.46 28.79 -23.19
C TYR A 130 27.26 29.46 -21.81
N GLY A 131 28.33 30.05 -21.28
CA GLY A 131 28.25 30.96 -20.14
C GLY A 131 27.28 32.10 -20.42
N GLY A 132 26.53 32.53 -19.44
CA GLY A 132 25.44 33.49 -19.56
C GLY A 132 24.10 32.92 -20.02
N SER A 133 24.03 31.63 -20.41
CA SER A 133 22.76 31.00 -20.76
C SER A 133 21.80 30.94 -19.58
N VAL A 134 20.57 31.38 -19.79
CA VAL A 134 19.45 31.34 -18.87
C VAL A 134 18.42 30.36 -19.39
N PHE A 135 17.91 29.50 -18.53
CA PHE A 135 16.90 28.51 -18.90
C PHE A 135 15.64 28.70 -18.05
N PHE A 136 14.50 28.45 -18.67
CA PHE A 136 13.18 28.38 -18.03
C PHE A 136 12.51 27.07 -18.39
N ARG A 137 11.58 26.65 -17.56
CA ARG A 137 10.77 25.46 -17.82
C ARG A 137 9.41 25.88 -18.40
N GLU A 138 9.05 25.30 -19.54
CA GLU A 138 7.73 25.38 -20.14
C GLU A 138 7.19 23.95 -20.25
N GLY A 139 6.21 23.62 -19.38
CA GLY A 139 5.79 22.24 -19.17
C GLY A 139 6.96 21.35 -18.73
N SER A 140 7.19 20.25 -19.43
CA SER A 140 8.30 19.30 -19.18
C SER A 140 9.63 19.72 -19.82
N ILE A 141 9.70 20.81 -20.59
CA ILE A 141 10.86 21.18 -21.38
C ILE A 141 11.60 22.37 -20.75
N SER A 142 12.93 22.29 -20.66
CA SER A 142 13.78 23.40 -20.25
C SER A 142 14.32 24.13 -21.49
N LEU A 143 13.87 25.36 -21.73
CA LEU A 143 14.19 26.17 -22.89
C LEU A 143 15.13 27.32 -22.55
N PRO A 144 16.09 27.68 -23.44
CA PRO A 144 16.89 28.89 -23.28
C PRO A 144 16.03 30.11 -23.48
N LYS A 145 16.28 31.20 -22.73
CA LYS A 145 15.61 32.49 -22.91
C LYS A 145 16.61 33.61 -22.95
N ALA A 146 16.54 34.43 -23.99
CA ALA A 146 17.50 35.50 -24.24
C ALA A 146 16.98 36.89 -23.85
N TYR A 147 15.66 37.15 -23.96
CA TYR A 147 15.06 38.47 -23.73
C TYR A 147 13.80 38.34 -22.85
N GLY A 148 13.44 39.45 -22.20
CA GLY A 148 12.20 39.51 -21.40
C GLY A 148 12.20 38.56 -20.23
N ILE A 149 13.34 38.46 -19.53
CA ILE A 149 13.51 37.59 -18.38
C ILE A 149 12.76 38.20 -17.22
N GLU A 150 11.61 37.61 -16.89
CA GLU A 150 10.81 37.95 -15.73
C GLU A 150 10.56 36.67 -14.93
N LEU A 151 10.86 36.71 -13.62
CA LEU A 151 10.60 35.61 -12.72
C LEU A 151 9.13 35.66 -12.30
N LYS A 152 8.31 34.75 -12.84
CA LYS A 152 6.90 34.56 -12.47
C LYS A 152 6.71 33.16 -11.91
N ASP A 153 6.17 33.09 -10.72
CA ASP A 153 5.79 31.84 -10.08
C ASP A 153 4.29 31.58 -10.31
N ILE A 154 3.99 30.63 -11.16
CA ILE A 154 2.61 30.26 -11.50
C ILE A 154 2.14 28.99 -10.78
N ASN A 155 3.01 28.34 -10.04
CA ASN A 155 2.75 27.04 -9.40
C ASN A 155 2.77 27.09 -7.86
N SER A 156 2.75 28.28 -7.27
CA SER A 156 2.78 28.46 -5.80
C SER A 156 1.72 27.65 -5.07
N GLU A 157 0.49 27.66 -5.55
CA GLU A 157 -0.62 26.95 -4.94
C GLU A 157 -0.45 25.44 -5.03
N ALA A 158 0.01 24.93 -6.18
CA ALA A 158 0.24 23.51 -6.39
C ALA A 158 1.36 22.99 -5.48
N VAL A 159 2.48 23.72 -5.42
CA VAL A 159 3.60 23.35 -4.54
C VAL A 159 3.20 23.40 -3.07
N ALA A 160 2.53 24.48 -2.65
CA ALA A 160 2.05 24.62 -1.27
C ALA A 160 1.10 23.48 -0.86
N THR A 161 0.19 23.09 -1.77
CA THR A 161 -0.74 21.97 -1.55
C THR A 161 -0.01 20.64 -1.41
N ILE A 162 0.96 20.34 -2.31
CA ILE A 162 1.77 19.13 -2.25
C ILE A 162 2.59 19.06 -0.96
N GLU A 163 3.23 20.16 -0.58
CA GLU A 163 4.01 20.24 0.67
C GLU A 163 3.12 20.13 1.91
N GLN A 164 1.92 20.71 1.88
CA GLN A 164 0.95 20.62 2.97
C GLN A 164 0.48 19.17 3.17
N HIS A 165 0.12 18.47 2.11
CA HIS A 165 -0.27 17.06 2.18
C HIS A 165 0.88 16.14 2.56
N ALA A 166 2.13 16.59 2.40
CA ALA A 166 3.33 15.86 2.81
C ALA A 166 3.80 16.21 4.24
N LYS A 167 3.13 17.14 4.93
CA LYS A 167 3.46 17.43 6.32
C LYS A 167 3.16 16.21 7.19
N ASN A 168 4.21 15.71 7.82
CA ASN A 168 4.09 14.79 8.95
C ASN A 168 3.59 15.60 10.14
N ASN A 169 2.32 15.75 10.24
CA ASN A 169 1.73 16.34 11.41
C ASN A 169 1.46 15.21 12.41
N ILE A 170 2.34 15.08 13.42
CA ILE A 170 2.08 14.19 14.57
C ILE A 170 0.71 14.51 15.17
N GLU A 171 0.31 15.78 15.19
CA GLU A 171 -1.03 16.22 15.61
C GLU A 171 -2.10 15.63 14.70
N LEU A 172 -2.00 15.74 13.37
CA LEU A 172 -2.95 15.12 12.42
C LEU A 172 -2.92 13.59 12.49
N THR A 173 -1.76 12.99 12.77
CA THR A 173 -1.66 11.55 12.98
C THR A 173 -2.30 11.14 14.29
N LEU A 174 -2.08 11.89 15.37
CA LEU A 174 -2.74 11.68 16.67
C LEU A 174 -4.22 12.02 16.60
N ASP A 175 -4.61 13.10 15.96
CA ASP A 175 -6.01 13.47 15.73
C ASP A 175 -6.70 12.43 14.87
N GLY A 176 -6.06 11.93 13.82
CA GLY A 176 -6.54 10.82 13.01
C GLY A 176 -6.69 9.52 13.81
N VAL A 177 -5.78 9.24 14.73
CA VAL A 177 -5.88 8.10 15.69
C VAL A 177 -7.00 8.35 16.69
N ILE A 178 -7.10 9.55 17.24
CA ILE A 178 -8.15 9.94 18.20
C ILE A 178 -9.52 9.93 17.52
N ASP A 179 -9.64 10.50 16.34
CA ASP A 179 -10.86 10.48 15.54
C ASP A 179 -11.26 9.05 15.17
N PHE A 180 -10.29 8.22 14.77
CA PHE A 180 -10.52 6.82 14.49
C PHE A 180 -10.96 6.06 15.75
N ILE A 181 -10.37 6.32 16.92
CA ILE A 181 -10.79 5.76 18.21
C ILE A 181 -12.21 6.24 18.56
N ASN A 182 -12.53 7.50 18.33
CA ASN A 182 -13.84 8.07 18.64
C ASN A 182 -14.93 7.64 17.64
N TYR A 183 -14.60 7.47 16.37
CA TYR A 183 -15.53 7.05 15.32
C TYR A 183 -15.79 5.55 15.28
N ARG A 184 -14.82 4.73 15.63
CA ARG A 184 -14.96 3.28 15.71
C ARG A 184 -15.28 2.84 17.15
N HIS A 185 -16.51 2.98 17.44
CA HIS A 185 -17.38 2.39 18.44
C HIS A 185 -16.83 1.48 19.53
N LYS A 186 -17.50 1.63 20.65
CA LYS A 186 -17.62 0.93 21.92
C LYS A 186 -17.41 -0.61 21.94
N ASP A 187 -17.39 -1.27 20.75
CA ASP A 187 -17.31 -2.72 20.63
C ASP A 187 -15.94 -3.24 20.15
N LEU A 188 -14.97 -2.35 19.91
CA LEU A 188 -13.65 -2.75 19.44
C LEU A 188 -12.59 -2.37 20.48
N GLU A 189 -11.81 -3.35 20.95
CA GLU A 189 -10.62 -3.09 21.74
C GLU A 189 -9.52 -2.53 20.83
N SER A 190 -8.97 -1.36 21.19
CA SER A 190 -7.85 -0.78 20.49
C SER A 190 -6.52 -1.32 21.00
N ASN A 191 -5.70 -1.82 20.14
CA ASN A 191 -4.30 -2.12 20.40
C ASN A 191 -3.46 -1.30 19.43
N TYR A 192 -2.47 -0.57 19.94
CA TYR A 192 -1.54 0.17 19.09
C TYR A 192 -0.10 -0.16 19.48
N LYS A 193 0.78 -0.15 18.51
CA LYS A 193 2.22 -0.23 18.73
C LYS A 193 2.95 0.69 17.77
N VAL A 194 4.04 1.29 18.26
CA VAL A 194 4.96 2.07 17.46
C VAL A 194 6.17 1.21 17.15
N PHE A 195 6.49 1.08 15.87
CA PHE A 195 7.67 0.37 15.39
C PHE A 195 8.57 1.33 14.63
N LYS A 196 9.79 1.58 15.12
CA LYS A 196 10.84 2.30 14.38
C LYS A 196 10.28 3.44 13.49
N GLU A 197 9.56 4.38 14.10
CA GLU A 197 8.92 5.52 13.44
C GLU A 197 7.62 5.20 12.65
N GLN A 198 7.16 3.95 12.65
CA GLN A 198 5.87 3.57 12.06
C GLN A 198 4.80 3.41 13.15
N PHE A 199 3.64 4.01 12.93
CA PHE A 199 2.47 3.80 13.77
C PHE A 199 1.62 2.68 13.17
N VAL A 200 1.56 1.54 13.86
CA VAL A 200 0.62 0.47 13.56
C VAL A 200 -0.49 0.53 14.58
N VAL A 201 -1.69 0.75 14.10
CA VAL A 201 -2.89 0.73 14.93
C VAL A 201 -3.70 -0.48 14.52
N CYS A 202 -4.09 -1.28 15.51
CA CYS A 202 -4.90 -2.46 15.31
C CYS A 202 -6.16 -2.35 16.15
N TRP A 203 -7.31 -2.52 15.54
CA TRP A 203 -8.59 -2.67 16.22
C TRP A 203 -9.07 -4.10 16.05
N ALA A 204 -9.32 -4.75 17.17
CA ALA A 204 -9.83 -6.09 17.18
C ALA A 204 -11.23 -6.09 17.81
N GLY A 205 -12.19 -6.69 17.14
CA GLY A 205 -13.53 -6.92 17.65
C GLY A 205 -13.58 -8.01 18.70
N ASN A 206 -14.76 -8.56 18.90
CA ASN A 206 -15.00 -9.59 19.91
C ASN A 206 -13.94 -10.69 19.88
N LYS A 207 -13.42 -11.03 21.04
CA LYS A 207 -12.42 -12.08 21.20
C LYS A 207 -13.05 -13.39 21.69
N LYS A 208 -12.49 -14.50 21.22
CA LYS A 208 -12.85 -15.86 21.64
C LYS A 208 -11.58 -16.63 21.99
N VAL A 209 -11.57 -17.27 23.12
CA VAL A 209 -10.45 -18.12 23.54
C VAL A 209 -10.82 -19.59 23.34
N VAL A 210 -10.00 -20.31 22.57
CA VAL A 210 -10.15 -21.75 22.33
C VAL A 210 -8.80 -22.42 22.54
N ASN A 211 -8.72 -23.38 23.44
CA ASN A 211 -7.50 -24.11 23.76
C ASN A 211 -6.29 -23.21 24.07
N GLY A 212 -6.52 -22.09 24.77
CA GLY A 212 -5.47 -21.12 25.12
C GLY A 212 -5.07 -20.15 24.01
N VAL A 213 -5.63 -20.28 22.81
CA VAL A 213 -5.40 -19.36 21.68
C VAL A 213 -6.52 -18.32 21.65
N THR A 214 -6.16 -17.06 21.56
CA THR A 214 -7.11 -15.95 21.43
C THR A 214 -7.32 -15.59 19.97
N TYR A 215 -8.55 -15.76 19.49
CA TYR A 215 -9.01 -15.37 18.17
C TYR A 215 -9.81 -14.09 18.27
N HIS A 216 -9.60 -13.20 17.30
CA HIS A 216 -10.31 -11.93 17.17
C HIS A 216 -11.17 -11.94 15.92
N TYR A 217 -12.37 -11.37 16.02
CA TYR A 217 -13.26 -11.14 14.88
C TYR A 217 -13.19 -9.68 14.49
N ARG A 218 -13.30 -9.38 13.20
CA ARG A 218 -13.21 -8.04 12.63
C ARG A 218 -11.97 -7.31 13.11
N VAL A 219 -10.89 -7.59 12.44
CA VAL A 219 -9.60 -6.96 12.72
C VAL A 219 -9.29 -5.94 11.62
N ASP A 220 -9.05 -4.72 12.03
CA ASP A 220 -8.63 -3.62 11.17
C ASP A 220 -7.21 -3.21 11.59
N ILE A 221 -6.27 -3.24 10.67
CA ILE A 221 -4.89 -2.85 10.89
C ILE A 221 -4.56 -1.72 9.93
N GLU A 222 -3.97 -0.67 10.44
CA GLU A 222 -3.54 0.47 9.64
C GLU A 222 -2.11 0.87 9.99
N LEU A 223 -1.25 0.91 8.96
CA LEU A 223 0.02 1.62 9.01
C LEU A 223 -0.27 3.08 8.65
N ILE A 224 -0.43 3.92 9.68
CA ILE A 224 -0.95 5.27 9.52
C ILE A 224 -0.05 6.13 8.63
N ASN A 225 1.27 6.06 8.83
CA ASN A 225 2.24 6.86 8.08
C ASN A 225 2.30 6.50 6.59
N GLU A 226 1.86 5.30 6.22
CA GLU A 226 1.93 4.77 4.84
C GLU A 226 0.56 4.63 4.18
N GLN A 227 -0.51 4.87 4.93
CA GLN A 227 -1.90 4.66 4.47
C GLN A 227 -2.18 3.22 3.99
N VAL A 228 -1.46 2.26 4.54
CA VAL A 228 -1.69 0.83 4.26
C VAL A 228 -2.69 0.27 5.26
N LYS A 229 -3.71 -0.39 4.73
CA LYS A 229 -4.79 -1.01 5.53
C LYS A 229 -4.88 -2.49 5.24
N LEU A 230 -4.97 -3.29 6.30
CA LEU A 230 -5.35 -4.69 6.26
C LEU A 230 -6.70 -4.83 6.97
N PHE A 231 -7.62 -5.55 6.36
CA PHE A 231 -8.97 -5.70 6.88
C PHE A 231 -9.40 -7.16 6.92
N TYR A 232 -9.92 -7.58 8.05
CA TYR A 232 -10.52 -8.88 8.27
C TYR A 232 -11.97 -8.68 8.73
N SER A 233 -12.89 -9.38 8.09
CA SER A 233 -14.34 -9.22 8.32
C SER A 233 -14.80 -9.83 9.65
N ASN A 234 -16.07 -9.65 9.99
CA ASN A 234 -16.67 -10.30 11.16
C ASN A 234 -16.78 -11.83 11.03
N LEU A 235 -16.53 -12.36 9.83
CA LEU A 235 -16.56 -13.80 9.55
C LEU A 235 -15.16 -14.43 9.66
N ASP A 236 -14.12 -13.60 9.70
CA ASP A 236 -12.75 -14.04 9.82
C ASP A 236 -12.39 -14.23 11.29
N GLU A 237 -11.60 -15.23 11.60
CA GLU A 237 -11.02 -15.45 12.92
C GLU A 237 -9.50 -15.26 12.81
N VAL A 238 -8.97 -14.26 13.50
CA VAL A 238 -7.60 -13.80 13.34
C VAL A 238 -6.87 -13.83 14.66
N THR A 239 -5.66 -14.40 14.68
CA THR A 239 -4.72 -14.22 15.77
C THR A 239 -3.79 -13.05 15.47
N ILE A 240 -3.48 -12.27 16.50
CA ILE A 240 -2.61 -11.11 16.41
C ILE A 240 -1.43 -11.34 17.36
N SER A 241 -0.23 -11.17 16.85
CA SER A 241 0.99 -11.19 17.63
C SER A 241 1.97 -10.15 17.13
N PHE A 242 2.85 -9.69 18.02
CA PHE A 242 3.90 -8.75 17.65
C PHE A 242 5.12 -8.96 18.57
N ASP A 243 6.28 -8.70 18.01
CA ASP A 243 7.56 -8.65 18.69
C ASP A 243 8.19 -7.25 18.56
N ASN A 244 9.50 -7.15 18.72
CA ASN A 244 10.20 -5.86 18.63
C ASN A 244 10.27 -5.29 17.21
N ASP A 245 10.25 -6.14 16.19
CA ASP A 245 10.55 -5.80 14.81
C ASP A 245 9.45 -6.23 13.84
N SER A 246 8.43 -6.97 14.31
CA SER A 246 7.38 -7.46 13.44
C SER A 246 5.99 -7.41 14.06
N PHE A 247 5.00 -7.30 13.18
CA PHE A 247 3.59 -7.46 13.48
C PHE A 247 3.05 -8.62 12.63
N THR A 248 2.47 -9.62 13.26
CA THR A 248 2.01 -10.83 12.60
C THR A 248 0.53 -11.04 12.82
N THR A 249 -0.20 -11.33 11.74
CA THR A 249 -1.58 -11.82 11.79
C THR A 249 -1.66 -13.18 11.11
N ILE A 250 -2.46 -14.06 11.67
CA ILE A 250 -2.81 -15.34 11.05
C ILE A 250 -4.33 -15.42 11.01
N GLU A 251 -4.86 -15.50 9.82
CA GLU A 251 -6.27 -15.77 9.57
C GLU A 251 -6.53 -17.27 9.68
N PHE A 252 -7.64 -17.64 10.31
CA PHE A 252 -8.08 -19.02 10.46
C PHE A 252 -9.44 -19.21 9.81
N VAL A 253 -9.64 -20.40 9.28
CA VAL A 253 -10.95 -20.89 8.85
C VAL A 253 -11.37 -22.03 9.76
N GLN A 254 -12.60 -21.98 10.24
CA GLN A 254 -13.19 -23.06 11.03
C GLN A 254 -13.88 -24.04 10.09
N LEU A 255 -13.39 -25.27 10.01
CA LEU A 255 -13.90 -26.32 9.12
C LEU A 255 -14.10 -27.62 9.85
N GLY A 256 -15.16 -28.36 9.45
CA GLY A 256 -15.41 -29.70 9.96
C GLY A 256 -16.75 -30.24 9.48
N LEU A 257 -16.89 -31.54 9.53
CA LEU A 257 -18.15 -32.21 9.24
C LEU A 257 -19.08 -32.20 10.46
N GLY A 258 -20.23 -31.54 10.32
CA GLY A 258 -21.20 -31.39 11.39
C GLY A 258 -20.66 -30.59 12.58
N ALA A 259 -20.81 -31.10 13.80
CA ALA A 259 -20.38 -30.40 15.01
C ALA A 259 -18.87 -30.49 15.32
N LYS A 260 -18.14 -31.31 14.57
CA LYS A 260 -16.69 -31.49 14.79
C LYS A 260 -15.90 -30.44 13.99
N GLN A 261 -15.85 -29.22 14.53
CA GLN A 261 -15.17 -28.11 13.90
C GLN A 261 -13.75 -27.96 14.46
N LYS A 262 -12.76 -27.65 13.56
CA LYS A 262 -11.37 -27.36 13.91
C LYS A 262 -10.94 -26.07 13.22
N TYR A 263 -9.97 -25.38 13.82
CA TYR A 263 -9.34 -24.19 13.26
C TYR A 263 -8.17 -24.59 12.35
N TYR A 264 -8.20 -24.14 11.12
CA TYR A 264 -7.13 -24.33 10.16
C TYR A 264 -6.55 -22.95 9.81
N PRO A 265 -5.22 -22.75 9.92
CA PRO A 265 -4.60 -21.50 9.50
C PRO A 265 -4.79 -21.34 7.99
N LEU A 266 -5.26 -20.18 7.55
CA LEU A 266 -5.51 -19.89 6.14
C LEU A 266 -4.35 -19.12 5.55
N GLU A 267 -4.08 -17.94 6.08
CA GLU A 267 -3.06 -17.02 5.58
C GLU A 267 -2.33 -16.37 6.74
N LYS A 268 -1.01 -16.26 6.63
CA LYS A 268 -0.16 -15.50 7.54
C LYS A 268 0.33 -14.25 6.86
N VAL A 269 0.11 -13.11 7.48
CA VAL A 269 0.67 -11.83 7.05
C VAL A 269 1.65 -11.35 8.11
N VAL A 270 2.88 -11.07 7.69
CA VAL A 270 3.94 -10.52 8.54
C VAL A 270 4.35 -9.16 8.00
N ILE A 271 4.32 -8.16 8.85
CA ILE A 271 4.87 -6.84 8.58
C ILE A 271 6.16 -6.72 9.36
N ASN A 272 7.29 -6.76 8.66
CA ASN A 272 8.62 -6.59 9.25
C ASN A 272 9.02 -5.12 9.17
N PHE A 273 9.51 -4.56 10.28
CA PHE A 273 9.97 -3.18 10.37
C PHE A 273 11.50 -3.16 10.49
N SER A 274 12.11 -2.34 9.66
CA SER A 274 13.55 -2.08 9.68
C SER A 274 13.82 -0.65 10.16
N GLU A 275 15.08 -0.31 10.34
CA GLU A 275 15.50 1.06 10.66
C GLU A 275 15.08 2.06 9.56
N ASN A 276 15.02 3.34 9.90
CA ASN A 276 14.62 4.43 9.03
C ASN A 276 13.19 4.31 8.47
N GLY A 277 12.27 3.72 9.23
CA GLY A 277 10.86 3.61 8.86
C GLY A 277 10.58 2.71 7.65
N LYS A 278 11.53 1.86 7.23
CA LYS A 278 11.30 0.83 6.22
C LYS A 278 10.42 -0.28 6.78
N TYR A 279 9.56 -0.83 5.94
CA TYR A 279 8.78 -2.01 6.26
C TYR A 279 8.65 -2.92 5.04
N GLN A 280 8.38 -4.19 5.29
CA GLN A 280 8.06 -5.18 4.27
C GLN A 280 6.86 -5.99 4.72
N ILE A 281 5.88 -6.13 3.84
CA ILE A 281 4.71 -6.99 4.07
C ILE A 281 4.93 -8.28 3.30
N LYS A 282 4.85 -9.41 4.01
CA LYS A 282 4.91 -10.75 3.43
C LYS A 282 3.63 -11.49 3.77
N SER A 283 3.03 -12.13 2.76
CA SER A 283 1.85 -12.98 2.92
C SER A 283 2.20 -14.40 2.48
N ASP A 284 1.92 -15.36 3.34
CA ASP A 284 2.15 -16.78 3.10
C ASP A 284 0.83 -17.54 3.30
N LEU A 285 0.41 -18.32 2.29
CA LEU A 285 -0.70 -19.24 2.42
C LEU A 285 -0.26 -20.45 3.27
N LEU A 286 -0.97 -20.70 4.38
CA LEU A 286 -0.66 -21.80 5.29
C LEU A 286 -1.68 -22.95 5.21
N PHE A 287 -2.72 -22.78 4.41
CA PHE A 287 -3.87 -23.66 4.42
C PHE A 287 -3.55 -25.05 3.89
N GLU A 288 -3.74 -26.06 4.74
CA GLU A 288 -3.74 -27.46 4.40
C GLU A 288 -5.16 -28.03 4.60
N PRO A 289 -5.84 -28.43 3.52
CA PRO A 289 -7.21 -28.92 3.63
C PRO A 289 -7.28 -30.23 4.43
N PRO A 290 -8.31 -30.41 5.25
CA PRO A 290 -8.54 -31.67 5.92
C PRO A 290 -8.95 -32.76 4.91
N VAL A 291 -8.38 -33.95 5.08
CA VAL A 291 -8.67 -35.12 4.24
C VAL A 291 -9.73 -35.99 4.92
N TYR A 292 -10.73 -36.40 4.16
CA TYR A 292 -11.82 -37.27 4.59
C TYR A 292 -12.02 -38.46 3.64
N ASP A 293 -12.71 -39.49 4.11
CA ASP A 293 -13.06 -40.61 3.30
C ASP A 293 -14.03 -40.23 2.17
N ALA A 294 -13.72 -40.61 0.93
CA ALA A 294 -14.46 -40.21 -0.24
C ALA A 294 -15.90 -40.74 -0.22
N SER A 295 -16.11 -41.95 0.34
CA SER A 295 -17.46 -42.55 0.41
C SER A 295 -18.38 -41.86 1.43
N GLU A 296 -17.78 -41.36 2.51
CA GLU A 296 -18.47 -40.52 3.51
C GLU A 296 -18.85 -39.17 2.89
N LEU A 297 -17.93 -38.54 2.20
CA LEU A 297 -18.15 -37.24 1.53
C LEU A 297 -19.22 -37.36 0.44
N GLN A 298 -19.26 -38.45 -0.34
CA GLN A 298 -20.27 -38.69 -1.36
C GLN A 298 -21.67 -38.73 -0.76
N LYS A 299 -21.85 -39.41 0.37
CA LYS A 299 -23.15 -39.46 1.08
C LYS A 299 -23.58 -38.07 1.59
N ILE A 300 -22.63 -37.32 2.12
CA ILE A 300 -22.90 -35.96 2.60
C ILE A 300 -23.27 -35.04 1.43
N TYR A 301 -22.50 -35.10 0.34
CA TYR A 301 -22.74 -34.31 -0.86
C TYR A 301 -24.15 -34.53 -1.44
N ILE A 302 -24.55 -35.82 -1.62
CA ILE A 302 -25.88 -36.16 -2.12
C ILE A 302 -26.97 -35.63 -1.19
N ARG A 303 -26.84 -35.87 0.12
CA ARG A 303 -27.81 -35.38 1.11
C ARG A 303 -27.93 -33.86 1.13
N ASN A 304 -26.81 -33.14 0.97
CA ASN A 304 -26.83 -31.70 0.92
C ASN A 304 -27.56 -31.18 -0.32
N ASN A 305 -27.35 -31.82 -1.48
CA ASN A 305 -28.06 -31.47 -2.72
C ASN A 305 -29.57 -31.69 -2.60
N GLU A 306 -29.97 -32.84 -2.03
CA GLU A 306 -31.39 -33.14 -1.75
C GLU A 306 -32.01 -32.08 -0.81
N LEU A 307 -31.26 -31.64 0.20
CA LEU A 307 -31.71 -30.63 1.16
C LEU A 307 -31.92 -29.26 0.48
N VAL A 308 -31.03 -28.84 -0.41
CA VAL A 308 -31.17 -27.59 -1.17
C VAL A 308 -32.41 -27.68 -2.11
N VAL A 309 -32.61 -28.79 -2.78
CA VAL A 309 -33.81 -29.01 -3.63
C VAL A 309 -35.11 -28.95 -2.83
N LYS A 310 -35.13 -29.52 -1.60
CA LYS A 310 -36.31 -29.39 -0.73
C LYS A 310 -36.63 -27.94 -0.39
N VAL A 311 -35.63 -27.15 -0.08
CA VAL A 311 -35.79 -25.69 0.21
C VAL A 311 -36.31 -24.97 -1.03
N GLU A 312 -35.74 -25.23 -2.21
CA GLU A 312 -36.20 -24.65 -3.48
C GLU A 312 -37.66 -24.91 -3.75
N LYS A 313 -38.09 -26.16 -3.51
CA LYS A 313 -39.50 -26.59 -3.70
C LYS A 313 -40.40 -26.17 -2.54
N SER A 314 -39.93 -25.39 -1.58
CA SER A 314 -40.68 -24.96 -0.38
C SER A 314 -41.28 -26.14 0.41
N MET A 315 -40.59 -27.29 0.41
CA MET A 315 -41.01 -28.46 1.18
C MET A 315 -40.69 -28.26 2.67
N GLU A 316 -41.52 -28.83 3.53
CA GLU A 316 -41.35 -28.79 4.97
C GLU A 316 -40.08 -29.55 5.39
N LEU A 317 -39.22 -28.91 6.15
CA LEU A 317 -37.95 -29.50 6.66
C LEU A 317 -38.14 -30.03 8.07
N SER A 318 -37.63 -31.20 8.33
CA SER A 318 -37.53 -31.72 9.70
C SER A 318 -36.50 -30.91 10.53
N ILE A 319 -36.64 -30.99 11.84
CA ILE A 319 -35.68 -30.31 12.79
C ILE A 319 -34.23 -30.74 12.52
N LYS A 320 -34.01 -32.01 12.14
CA LYS A 320 -32.65 -32.49 11.79
C LYS A 320 -32.13 -31.86 10.51
N GLU A 321 -32.96 -31.69 9.52
CA GLU A 321 -32.59 -31.04 8.23
C GLU A 321 -32.27 -29.54 8.44
N VAL A 322 -33.09 -28.83 9.19
CA VAL A 322 -32.81 -27.42 9.56
C VAL A 322 -31.47 -27.28 10.28
N ARG A 323 -31.14 -28.21 11.20
CA ARG A 323 -29.84 -28.25 11.84
C ARG A 323 -28.68 -28.54 10.87
N SER A 324 -28.90 -29.39 9.89
CA SER A 324 -27.91 -29.73 8.86
C SER A 324 -27.58 -28.53 7.95
N LEU A 325 -28.54 -27.65 7.67
CA LEU A 325 -28.32 -26.45 6.89
C LEU A 325 -27.21 -25.55 7.47
N LYS A 326 -26.99 -25.56 8.79
CA LYS A 326 -25.94 -24.77 9.42
C LYS A 326 -24.54 -25.18 8.97
N TYR A 327 -24.33 -26.41 8.59
CA TYR A 327 -23.04 -26.99 8.19
C TYR A 327 -22.91 -27.18 6.69
N LEU A 328 -23.88 -26.67 5.92
CA LEU A 328 -23.96 -26.87 4.48
C LEU A 328 -22.73 -26.27 3.76
N ALA A 329 -22.36 -25.04 4.14
CA ALA A 329 -21.24 -24.33 3.54
C ALA A 329 -19.92 -25.09 3.75
N ASP A 330 -19.63 -25.49 5.01
CA ASP A 330 -18.42 -26.23 5.36
C ASP A 330 -18.38 -27.59 4.65
N SER A 331 -19.51 -28.27 4.60
CA SER A 331 -19.62 -29.58 3.95
C SER A 331 -19.34 -29.51 2.45
N TYR A 332 -19.86 -28.51 1.74
CA TYR A 332 -19.55 -28.30 0.33
C TYR A 332 -18.09 -27.90 0.13
N LEU A 333 -17.59 -27.01 0.97
CA LEU A 333 -16.18 -26.59 0.91
C LEU A 333 -15.25 -27.80 1.09
N ILE A 334 -15.49 -28.64 2.09
CA ILE A 334 -14.71 -29.85 2.34
C ILE A 334 -14.83 -30.83 1.15
N CYS A 335 -16.03 -31.05 0.60
CA CYS A 335 -16.19 -31.86 -0.58
C CYS A 335 -15.33 -31.37 -1.74
N PHE A 336 -15.37 -30.06 -2.04
CA PHE A 336 -14.55 -29.48 -3.09
C PHE A 336 -13.06 -29.67 -2.85
N LEU A 337 -12.59 -29.39 -1.62
CA LEU A 337 -11.16 -29.54 -1.23
C LEU A 337 -10.67 -31.00 -1.27
N ASN A 338 -11.58 -31.96 -1.28
CA ASN A 338 -11.30 -33.40 -1.41
C ASN A 338 -11.63 -33.95 -2.83
N GLY A 339 -11.70 -33.08 -3.85
CA GLY A 339 -11.77 -33.50 -5.25
C GLY A 339 -13.19 -33.56 -5.85
N PHE A 340 -14.24 -33.15 -5.14
CA PHE A 340 -15.59 -33.02 -5.69
C PHE A 340 -15.76 -31.65 -6.36
N GLU A 341 -15.23 -31.48 -7.57
CA GLU A 341 -15.20 -30.18 -8.25
C GLU A 341 -16.57 -29.52 -8.43
N GLU A 342 -17.62 -30.35 -8.67
CA GLU A 342 -19.01 -29.89 -8.81
C GLU A 342 -19.56 -29.24 -7.52
N ALA A 343 -18.94 -29.49 -6.36
CA ALA A 343 -19.40 -28.92 -5.09
C ALA A 343 -19.31 -27.38 -5.08
N LYS A 344 -18.44 -26.78 -5.88
CA LYS A 344 -18.37 -25.32 -6.02
C LYS A 344 -19.62 -24.76 -6.70
N GLU A 345 -20.06 -25.39 -7.81
CA GLU A 345 -21.25 -24.96 -8.54
C GLU A 345 -22.51 -25.19 -7.67
N GLN A 346 -22.57 -26.30 -6.94
CA GLN A 346 -23.64 -26.56 -5.99
C GLN A 346 -23.65 -25.55 -4.83
N MET A 347 -22.51 -25.07 -4.37
CA MET A 347 -22.40 -24.02 -3.36
C MET A 347 -22.96 -22.69 -3.89
N GLU A 348 -22.64 -22.33 -5.13
CA GLU A 348 -23.18 -21.14 -5.79
C GLU A 348 -24.69 -21.20 -5.99
N TYR A 349 -25.16 -22.33 -6.40
CA TYR A 349 -26.60 -22.60 -6.54
C TYR A 349 -27.33 -22.54 -5.19
N ALA A 350 -26.84 -23.26 -4.18
CA ALA A 350 -27.38 -23.23 -2.83
C ALA A 350 -27.44 -21.80 -2.25
N ARG A 351 -26.44 -20.98 -2.56
CA ARG A 351 -26.42 -19.56 -2.14
C ARG A 351 -27.60 -18.77 -2.73
N GLN A 352 -27.97 -19.02 -3.99
CA GLN A 352 -29.08 -18.34 -4.63
C GLN A 352 -30.44 -18.81 -4.03
N VAL A 353 -30.60 -20.10 -3.86
CA VAL A 353 -31.82 -20.71 -3.31
C VAL A 353 -32.05 -20.28 -1.84
N LEU A 354 -30.99 -20.27 -1.03
CA LEU A 354 -31.11 -20.01 0.42
C LEU A 354 -31.16 -18.53 0.78
N LYS A 355 -30.77 -17.65 -0.13
CA LYS A 355 -30.67 -16.19 0.13
C LYS A 355 -31.97 -15.59 0.70
N PRO A 356 -33.16 -15.84 0.17
CA PRO A 356 -34.39 -15.21 0.66
C PRO A 356 -34.85 -15.72 2.03
N MET A 357 -34.61 -17.00 2.34
CA MET A 357 -35.16 -17.65 3.53
C MET A 357 -34.15 -17.83 4.67
N TYR A 358 -32.87 -17.99 4.33
CA TYR A 358 -31.80 -18.31 5.29
C TYR A 358 -30.59 -17.37 5.16
N PRO A 359 -30.69 -16.07 5.48
CA PRO A 359 -29.63 -15.09 5.24
C PRO A 359 -28.33 -15.41 5.95
N LYS A 360 -28.34 -16.03 7.13
CA LYS A 360 -27.15 -16.46 7.86
C LYS A 360 -26.39 -17.57 7.13
N ILE A 361 -27.11 -18.54 6.54
CA ILE A 361 -26.50 -19.65 5.78
C ILE A 361 -25.94 -19.11 4.46
N ASN A 362 -26.63 -18.17 3.82
CA ASN A 362 -26.10 -17.47 2.65
C ASN A 362 -24.80 -16.73 2.95
N ALA A 363 -24.66 -16.12 4.13
CA ALA A 363 -23.40 -15.50 4.56
C ALA A 363 -22.27 -16.54 4.71
N SER A 364 -22.54 -17.70 5.33
CA SER A 364 -21.55 -18.79 5.44
C SER A 364 -21.14 -19.35 4.07
N LEU A 365 -22.07 -19.48 3.11
CA LEU A 365 -21.76 -19.89 1.73
C LEU A 365 -20.88 -18.86 1.00
N LYS A 366 -21.11 -17.55 1.22
CA LYS A 366 -20.23 -16.51 0.68
C LYS A 366 -18.82 -16.62 1.24
N GLU A 367 -18.71 -16.91 2.53
CA GLU A 367 -17.42 -17.07 3.19
C GLU A 367 -16.67 -18.30 2.67
N ALA A 368 -17.33 -19.44 2.54
CA ALA A 368 -16.75 -20.63 1.94
C ALA A 368 -16.21 -20.36 0.52
N LEU A 369 -16.96 -19.63 -0.31
CA LEU A 369 -16.52 -19.21 -1.65
C LEU A 369 -15.35 -18.22 -1.61
N ARG A 370 -15.24 -17.40 -0.57
CA ARG A 370 -14.08 -16.50 -0.35
C ARG A 370 -12.82 -17.31 -0.05
N VAL A 371 -12.93 -18.27 0.87
CA VAL A 371 -11.84 -19.19 1.22
C VAL A 371 -11.34 -19.93 -0.03
N LEU A 372 -12.26 -20.46 -0.84
CA LEU A 372 -11.90 -21.12 -2.10
C LEU A 372 -11.11 -20.23 -3.05
N ARG A 373 -11.48 -18.98 -3.18
CA ARG A 373 -10.72 -18.03 -4.02
C ARG A 373 -9.31 -17.82 -3.52
N LYS A 374 -9.13 -17.64 -2.21
CA LYS A 374 -7.80 -17.51 -1.61
C LYS A 374 -6.94 -18.75 -1.87
N VAL A 375 -7.46 -19.93 -1.61
CA VAL A 375 -6.73 -21.21 -1.78
C VAL A 375 -6.38 -21.52 -3.24
N LYS A 376 -7.19 -21.08 -4.21
CA LYS A 376 -6.97 -21.38 -5.62
C LYS A 376 -6.02 -20.42 -6.34
N TYR A 377 -5.88 -19.20 -5.86
CA TYR A 377 -5.14 -18.13 -6.55
C TYR A 377 -3.93 -17.61 -5.76
N SER A 378 -3.51 -18.32 -4.72
CA SER A 378 -2.30 -18.01 -3.92
C SER A 378 -1.09 -18.83 -4.35
#